data_1cb2a64366e106d200698405039cee2e
#
_entry.id   1cb2a64366e106d200698405039cee2e
#
_cell.length_a   1.000
_cell.length_b   1.000
_cell.length_c   1.000
_cell.angle_alpha   90.00
_cell.angle_beta   90.00
_cell.angle_gamma   90.00
#
_symmetry.space_group_name_H-M   'P 1'
#
loop_
_entity.id
_entity.type
_entity.pdbx_description
1 polymer ?
#
loop_
_entity_poly.entity_id
_entity_poly.type
_entity_poly.pdbx_seq_one_letter_code
_entity_poly.pdbx_strand_id
1 'polypeptide(L)' 'SCAVLAQGTGVPSFAGVGEALSVPTAQVRLFGKPSVSGKRRVAVTLARGSDVEQARARARDAATALRITLE' A
#
# COMPACT_ATOMS: atom_id res chain seq x y z
N SER A 1 -5.22 8.34 -4.28
CA SER A 1 -4.61 7.01 -4.18
C SER A 1 -3.10 7.12 -4.01
N CYS A 2 -2.51 6.13 -3.38
CA CYS A 2 -1.07 6.07 -3.18
C CYS A 2 -0.57 4.68 -3.58
N ALA A 3 0.37 4.62 -4.51
CA ALA A 3 0.97 3.37 -4.94
C ALA A 3 2.02 2.92 -3.94
N VAL A 4 2.03 1.63 -3.63
CA VAL A 4 3.03 1.00 -2.77
C VAL A 4 3.98 0.22 -3.65
N LEU A 5 5.27 0.53 -3.54
CA LEU A 5 6.31 -0.04 -4.37
C LEU A 5 7.17 -0.99 -3.56
N ALA A 6 7.54 -2.10 -4.17
CA ALA A 6 8.58 -2.98 -3.65
C ALA A 6 9.82 -2.87 -4.53
N GLN A 7 10.99 -2.94 -3.91
CA GLN A 7 12.27 -2.90 -4.62
C GLN A 7 13.12 -4.07 -4.17
N GLY A 8 13.66 -4.80 -5.12
CA GLY A 8 14.48 -5.98 -4.88
C GLY A 8 13.98 -7.16 -5.71
N THR A 9 14.31 -8.35 -5.29
CA THR A 9 13.93 -9.58 -5.98
C THR A 9 13.36 -10.58 -4.98
N GLY A 10 12.23 -11.17 -5.33
CA GLY A 10 11.61 -12.19 -4.47
C GLY A 10 10.09 -12.20 -4.57
N VAL A 11 9.46 -12.99 -3.72
CA VAL A 11 8.01 -13.07 -3.61
C VAL A 11 7.56 -12.07 -2.55
N PRO A 12 6.63 -11.15 -2.88
CA PRO A 12 6.19 -10.16 -1.90
C PRO A 12 5.33 -10.79 -0.80
N SER A 13 5.62 -10.40 0.43
CA SER A 13 4.83 -10.74 1.61
C SER A 13 4.40 -9.43 2.27
N PHE A 14 3.15 -9.35 2.69
CA PHE A 14 2.57 -8.12 3.21
C PHE A 14 2.27 -8.23 4.69
N ALA A 15 2.61 -7.17 5.44
CA ALA A 15 2.23 -7.01 6.84
C ALA A 15 1.64 -5.62 7.03
N GLY A 16 0.93 -5.42 8.12
CA GLY A 16 0.36 -4.12 8.46
C GLY A 16 -0.93 -3.79 7.71
N VAL A 17 -1.55 -4.77 7.02
CA VAL A 17 -2.81 -4.54 6.29
C VAL A 17 -3.92 -4.09 7.25
N GLY A 18 -4.03 -4.70 8.42
CA GLY A 18 -5.03 -4.28 9.41
C GLY A 18 -4.80 -2.85 9.89
N GLU A 19 -3.54 -2.47 10.10
CA GLU A 19 -3.19 -1.10 10.48
C GLU A 19 -3.52 -0.10 9.37
N ALA A 20 -3.22 -0.47 8.11
CA ALA A 20 -3.56 0.36 6.96
C ALA A 20 -5.08 0.57 6.86
N LEU A 21 -5.87 -0.47 7.08
CA LEU A 21 -7.33 -0.41 7.03
C LEU A 21 -7.93 0.35 8.20
N SER A 22 -7.17 0.58 9.28
CA SER A 22 -7.65 1.37 10.42
C SER A 22 -7.64 2.88 10.13
N VAL A 23 -6.95 3.32 9.09
CA VAL A 23 -7.00 4.71 8.65
C VAL A 23 -8.42 5.00 8.13
N PRO A 24 -9.08 6.09 8.56
CA PRO A 24 -10.46 6.38 8.17
C PRO A 24 -10.64 6.37 6.65
N THR A 25 -11.67 5.69 6.17
CA THR A 25 -12.06 5.54 4.77
C THR A 25 -11.03 4.85 3.88
N ALA A 26 -9.93 4.33 4.45
CA ALA A 26 -8.88 3.71 3.65
C ALA A 26 -9.31 2.38 3.06
N GLN A 27 -8.87 2.12 1.84
CA GLN A 27 -8.97 0.83 1.17
C GLN A 27 -7.59 0.42 0.69
N VAL A 28 -7.33 -0.86 0.70
CA VAL A 28 -6.06 -1.43 0.26
C VAL A 28 -6.34 -2.47 -0.83
N ARG A 29 -5.62 -2.36 -1.93
CA ARG A 29 -5.67 -3.36 -3.01
C ARG A 29 -4.27 -3.93 -3.18
N LEU A 30 -4.16 -5.23 -3.02
CA LEU A 30 -2.90 -5.95 -3.20
C LEU A 30 -2.88 -6.56 -4.59
N PHE A 31 -1.76 -6.39 -5.28
CA PHE A 31 -1.58 -6.99 -6.60
C PHE A 31 -1.04 -8.40 -6.43
N GLY A 32 -1.65 -9.36 -7.12
CA GLY A 32 -1.26 -10.75 -7.04
C GLY A 32 -0.03 -11.08 -7.88
N LYS A 33 1.10 -10.46 -7.62
CA LYS A 33 2.33 -10.73 -8.35
C LYS A 33 3.01 -11.98 -7.79
N PRO A 34 3.37 -12.96 -8.66
CA PRO A 34 4.06 -14.15 -8.18
C PRO A 34 5.48 -13.87 -7.71
N SER A 35 6.14 -12.86 -8.29
CA SER A 35 7.46 -12.44 -7.86
C SER A 35 7.72 -10.99 -8.27
N VAL A 36 8.70 -10.38 -7.60
CA VAL A 36 9.14 -9.02 -7.88
C VAL A 36 10.60 -9.07 -8.32
N SER A 37 10.93 -8.30 -9.34
CA SER A 37 12.31 -8.09 -9.78
C SER A 37 12.45 -6.61 -10.11
N GLY A 38 13.40 -5.94 -9.44
CA GLY A 38 13.57 -4.50 -9.54
C GLY A 38 12.51 -3.75 -8.73
N LYS A 39 12.11 -2.58 -9.21
CA LYS A 39 11.12 -1.74 -8.55
C LYS A 39 9.76 -1.91 -9.22
N ARG A 40 8.79 -2.42 -8.48
CA ARG A 40 7.45 -2.72 -9.02
C ARG A 40 6.36 -2.28 -8.05
N ARG A 41 5.21 -1.88 -8.59
CA ARG A 41 4.02 -1.62 -7.79
C ARG A 41 3.43 -2.94 -7.33
N VAL A 42 3.23 -3.08 -6.03
CA VAL A 42 2.69 -4.31 -5.43
C VAL A 42 1.36 -4.10 -4.76
N ALA A 43 0.99 -2.85 -4.49
CA ALA A 43 -0.28 -2.51 -3.87
C ALA A 43 -0.66 -1.06 -4.19
N VAL A 44 -1.90 -0.72 -3.90
CA VAL A 44 -2.36 0.67 -3.94
C VAL A 44 -3.29 0.89 -2.75
N THR A 45 -3.18 2.06 -2.14
CA THR A 45 -4.11 2.49 -1.10
C THR A 45 -4.97 3.61 -1.64
N LEU A 46 -6.23 3.61 -1.19
CA LEU A 46 -7.22 4.62 -1.57
C LEU A 46 -7.88 5.12 -0.30
N ALA A 47 -8.27 6.38 -0.30
CA ALA A 47 -8.99 6.95 0.81
C ALA A 47 -9.85 8.12 0.35
N ARG A 48 -10.86 8.45 1.15
CA ARG A 48 -11.68 9.64 0.96
C ARG A 48 -11.39 10.63 2.07
N GLY A 49 -11.68 11.89 1.79
CA GLY A 49 -11.58 12.95 2.77
C GLY A 49 -12.51 14.10 2.39
N SER A 50 -12.61 15.10 3.25
CA SER A 50 -13.42 16.29 3.01
C SER A 50 -12.85 17.15 1.86
N ASP A 51 -11.57 17.00 1.59
CA ASP A 51 -10.90 17.65 0.46
C ASP A 51 -9.81 16.73 -0.08
N VAL A 52 -9.16 17.16 -1.16
CA VAL A 52 -8.12 16.38 -1.84
C VAL A 52 -6.91 16.14 -0.93
N GLU A 53 -6.51 17.14 -0.15
CA GLU A 53 -5.37 17.00 0.75
C GLU A 53 -5.61 15.98 1.84
N GLN A 54 -6.80 15.98 2.43
CA GLN A 54 -7.15 15.00 3.44
C GLN A 54 -7.19 13.58 2.86
N ALA A 55 -7.77 13.43 1.67
CA ALA A 55 -7.81 12.14 0.99
C ALA A 55 -6.41 11.62 0.69
N ARG A 56 -5.51 12.47 0.21
CA ARG A 56 -4.10 12.11 -0.05
C ARG A 56 -3.38 11.72 1.24
N ALA A 57 -3.56 12.49 2.31
CA ALA A 57 -2.93 12.21 3.58
C ALA A 57 -3.35 10.85 4.13
N ARG A 58 -4.64 10.53 4.06
CA ARG A 58 -5.17 9.23 4.50
C ARG A 58 -4.65 8.08 3.66
N ALA A 59 -4.60 8.24 2.33
CA ALA A 59 -4.05 7.21 1.46
C ALA A 59 -2.56 6.98 1.74
N ARG A 60 -1.80 8.03 1.98
CA ARG A 60 -0.38 7.95 2.32
C ARG A 60 -0.16 7.29 3.68
N ASP A 61 -0.98 7.62 4.67
CA ASP A 61 -0.89 7.01 5.99
C ASP A 61 -1.15 5.50 5.90
N ALA A 62 -2.14 5.09 5.12
CA ALA A 62 -2.43 3.69 4.89
C ALA A 62 -1.26 3.00 4.18
N ALA A 63 -0.67 3.64 3.17
CA ALA A 63 0.50 3.11 2.46
C ALA A 63 1.70 2.95 3.39
N THR A 64 1.91 3.91 4.28
CA THR A 64 3.02 3.87 5.25
C THR A 64 2.86 2.74 6.26
N ALA A 65 1.63 2.37 6.60
CA ALA A 65 1.36 1.27 7.52
C ALA A 65 1.66 -0.10 6.91
N LEU A 66 1.62 -0.22 5.58
CA LEU A 66 1.94 -1.47 4.90
C LEU A 66 3.44 -1.75 4.94
N ARG A 67 3.79 -2.98 5.24
CA ARG A 67 5.17 -3.45 5.21
C ARG A 67 5.27 -4.59 4.19
N ILE A 68 6.30 -4.52 3.36
CA ILE A 68 6.50 -5.48 2.29
C ILE A 68 7.88 -6.12 2.47
N THR A 69 7.87 -7.45 2.52
CA THR A 69 9.09 -8.25 2.57
C THR A 69 9.17 -9.07 1.30
N LEU A 70 10.34 -9.12 0.68
CA LEU A 70 10.59 -9.97 -0.47
C LEU A 70 11.34 -11.21 -0.02
N GLU A 71 10.76 -12.37 -0.30
CA GLU A 71 11.31 -13.66 0.11
C GLU A 71 11.70 -14.53 -1.08
#